data_dd9028216dad5db5141238f7a4b98e1b
#
_entry.id   dd9028216dad5db5141238f7a4b98e1b
#
_cell.length_a   1.000
_cell.length_b   1.000
_cell.length_c   1.000
_cell.angle_alpha   90.00
_cell.angle_beta   90.00
_cell.angle_gamma   90.00
#
_symmetry.space_group_name_H-M   'P 1'
#
loop_
_entity.id
_entity.type
_entity.pdbx_description
1 polymer ?
#
loop_
_entity_poly.entity_id
_entity_poly.type
_entity_poly.pdbx_seq_one_letter_code
_entity_poly.pdbx_strand_id
1 'polypeptide(L)'
;MTDANGFRVKLSDDRGKVVLLNFWATWCGPCKIEIPWFIEFENTYKNRGFAVLGVSMDDDGWRAVKPFLREKAVNYPVVLGDGPVARMYGGVESLPTTFLIDREGRIAAEHVGLAGKSTYEGQILGLLNSAKQADAP
;
A
#
# COMPACT_ATOMS: atom_id res chain seq x y z
N MET A 1 5.07 2.38 13.42
CA MET A 1 5.58 1.25 12.61
C MET A 1 7.00 1.56 12.14
N THR A 2 7.79 0.55 11.87
CA THR A 2 9.19 0.71 11.46
C THR A 2 9.39 -0.06 10.15
N ASP A 3 10.09 0.56 9.18
CA ASP A 3 10.36 -0.08 7.90
C ASP A 3 11.59 -1.01 7.97
N ALA A 4 11.94 -1.61 6.83
CA ALA A 4 13.04 -2.57 6.74
C ALA A 4 14.41 -1.94 7.06
N ASN A 5 14.53 -0.63 6.97
CA ASN A 5 15.78 0.10 7.25
C ASN A 5 15.82 0.70 8.65
N GLY A 6 14.80 0.43 9.47
CA GLY A 6 14.72 0.92 10.83
C GLY A 6 14.13 2.33 10.96
N PHE A 7 13.67 2.92 9.86
CA PHE A 7 13.03 4.24 9.90
C PHE A 7 11.58 4.12 10.35
N ARG A 8 11.16 5.08 11.16
CA ARG A 8 9.79 5.14 11.65
C ARG A 8 8.86 5.55 10.52
N VAL A 9 7.75 4.82 10.36
CA VAL A 9 6.75 5.08 9.34
C VAL A 9 5.40 5.28 10.01
N LYS A 10 4.73 6.38 9.69
CA LYS A 10 3.37 6.66 10.14
C LYS A 10 2.52 6.95 8.91
N LEU A 11 1.31 6.40 8.89
CA LEU A 11 0.39 6.69 7.79
C LEU A 11 0.10 8.19 7.69
N SER A 12 0.09 8.91 8.82
CA SER A 12 -0.13 10.36 8.84
C SER A 12 0.97 11.14 8.11
N ASP A 13 2.15 10.56 7.91
CA ASP A 13 3.23 11.20 7.15
C ASP A 13 2.86 11.38 5.68
N ASP A 14 1.92 10.58 5.18
CA ASP A 14 1.44 10.63 3.81
C ASP A 14 0.13 11.41 3.67
N ARG A 15 -0.27 12.15 4.69
CA ARG A 15 -1.45 13.00 4.61
C ARG A 15 -1.26 14.04 3.51
N GLY A 16 -2.29 14.22 2.69
CA GLY A 16 -2.18 15.04 1.50
C GLY A 16 -1.81 14.27 0.25
N LYS A 17 -1.45 13.00 0.39
CA LYS A 17 -1.21 12.11 -0.74
C LYS A 17 -2.33 11.09 -0.86
N VAL A 18 -2.49 10.56 -2.08
CA VAL A 18 -3.28 9.36 -2.31
C VAL A 18 -2.40 8.17 -1.93
N VAL A 19 -2.89 7.29 -1.07
CA VAL A 19 -2.09 6.16 -0.56
C VAL A 19 -2.74 4.84 -0.97
N LEU A 20 -1.92 3.94 -1.49
CA LEU A 20 -2.30 2.55 -1.68
C LEU A 20 -1.69 1.76 -0.53
N LEU A 21 -2.55 1.29 0.37
CA LEU A 21 -2.15 0.53 1.54
C LEU A 21 -2.44 -0.95 1.30
N ASN A 22 -1.39 -1.75 1.22
CA ASN A 22 -1.50 -3.16 0.85
C ASN A 22 -1.06 -4.07 1.98
N PHE A 23 -2.00 -4.88 2.48
CA PHE A 23 -1.73 -5.97 3.41
C PHE A 23 -1.41 -7.23 2.62
N TRP A 24 -0.23 -7.82 2.85
CA TRP A 24 0.32 -8.90 2.04
C TRP A 24 1.21 -9.83 2.86
N ALA A 25 1.69 -10.90 2.25
CA ALA A 25 2.69 -11.78 2.86
C ALA A 25 3.56 -12.40 1.77
N THR A 26 4.76 -12.83 2.13
CA THR A 26 5.71 -13.42 1.19
C THR A 26 5.22 -14.75 0.61
N TRP A 27 4.37 -15.47 1.36
CA TRP A 27 3.84 -16.76 0.93
C TRP A 27 2.53 -16.64 0.14
N CYS A 28 2.02 -15.45 -0.03
CA CYS A 28 0.74 -15.20 -0.69
C CYS A 28 0.93 -15.10 -2.20
N GLY A 29 0.43 -16.07 -2.96
CA GLY A 29 0.56 -16.10 -4.42
C GLY A 29 -0.03 -14.87 -5.12
N PRO A 30 -1.31 -14.54 -4.89
CA PRO A 30 -1.91 -13.34 -5.51
C PRO A 30 -1.21 -12.05 -5.14
N CYS A 31 -0.67 -11.94 -3.91
CA CYS A 31 0.11 -10.77 -3.50
C CYS A 31 1.31 -10.55 -4.41
N LYS A 32 2.00 -11.65 -4.76
CA LYS A 32 3.19 -11.59 -5.62
C LYS A 32 2.86 -11.13 -7.03
N ILE A 33 1.64 -11.34 -7.50
CA ILE A 33 1.19 -10.87 -8.80
C ILE A 33 1.02 -9.35 -8.77
N GLU A 34 0.50 -8.81 -7.68
CA GLU A 34 0.20 -7.38 -7.56
C GLU A 34 1.43 -6.51 -7.28
N ILE A 35 2.42 -7.04 -6.57
CA ILE A 35 3.59 -6.24 -6.15
C ILE A 35 4.31 -5.54 -7.31
N PRO A 36 4.58 -6.19 -8.45
CA PRO A 36 5.19 -5.49 -9.59
C PRO A 36 4.36 -4.30 -10.06
N TRP A 37 3.02 -4.39 -10.01
CA TRP A 37 2.15 -3.28 -10.38
C TRP A 37 2.31 -2.11 -9.41
N PHE A 38 2.39 -2.41 -8.11
CA PHE A 38 2.54 -1.39 -7.08
C PHE A 38 3.90 -0.69 -7.18
N ILE A 39 4.95 -1.43 -7.53
CA ILE A 39 6.27 -0.86 -7.80
C ILE A 39 6.18 0.13 -8.96
N GLU A 40 5.48 -0.25 -10.02
CA GLU A 40 5.28 0.63 -11.18
C GLU A 40 4.47 1.86 -10.81
N PHE A 41 3.40 1.71 -10.04
CA PHE A 41 2.58 2.84 -9.59
C PHE A 41 3.38 3.82 -8.74
N GLU A 42 4.17 3.31 -7.81
CA GLU A 42 5.04 4.16 -6.98
C GLU A 42 5.96 4.99 -7.87
N ASN A 43 6.61 4.33 -8.81
CA ASN A 43 7.55 4.98 -9.72
C ASN A 43 6.87 6.03 -10.62
N THR A 44 5.70 5.70 -11.13
CA THR A 44 4.98 6.55 -12.09
C THR A 44 4.30 7.74 -11.42
N TYR A 45 3.72 7.56 -10.23
CA TYR A 45 2.82 8.55 -9.63
C TYR A 45 3.36 9.24 -8.39
N LYS A 46 4.51 8.85 -7.86
CA LYS A 46 5.05 9.43 -6.62
C LYS A 46 5.18 10.95 -6.67
N ASN A 47 5.54 11.50 -7.82
CA ASN A 47 5.71 12.94 -7.98
C ASN A 47 4.38 13.69 -8.13
N ARG A 48 3.27 12.97 -8.21
CA ARG A 48 1.93 13.55 -8.30
C ARG A 48 1.19 13.48 -6.95
N GLY A 49 1.89 13.15 -5.88
CA GLY A 49 1.29 13.03 -4.56
C GLY A 49 0.66 11.67 -4.32
N PHE A 50 1.35 10.62 -4.71
CA PHE A 50 0.94 9.24 -4.51
C PHE A 50 2.03 8.47 -3.74
N ALA A 51 1.61 7.56 -2.89
CA ALA A 51 2.53 6.69 -2.15
C ALA A 51 1.92 5.30 -1.98
N VAL A 52 2.79 4.29 -2.01
CA VAL A 52 2.42 2.92 -1.64
C VAL A 52 3.01 2.62 -0.27
N LEU A 53 2.24 1.96 0.58
CA LEU A 53 2.72 1.43 1.86
C LEU A 53 2.31 -0.03 1.95
N GLY A 54 3.29 -0.91 2.06
CA GLY A 54 3.05 -2.34 2.25
C GLY A 54 3.09 -2.70 3.72
N VAL A 55 2.14 -3.53 4.15
CA VAL A 55 2.09 -4.06 5.51
C VAL A 55 2.18 -5.58 5.41
N SER A 56 3.32 -6.13 5.82
CA SER A 56 3.53 -7.58 5.80
C SER A 56 2.85 -8.23 6.99
N MET A 57 2.10 -9.28 6.72
CA MET A 57 1.46 -10.11 7.74
C MET A 57 2.22 -11.43 7.96
N ASP A 58 3.49 -11.48 7.55
CA ASP A 58 4.33 -12.66 7.76
C ASP A 58 4.60 -12.90 9.24
N ASP A 59 4.37 -14.13 9.70
CA ASP A 59 4.65 -14.53 11.07
C ASP A 59 6.15 -14.54 11.38
N ASP A 60 6.97 -14.82 10.36
CA ASP A 60 8.44 -14.86 10.50
C ASP A 60 9.06 -13.47 10.46
N GLY A 61 8.26 -12.43 10.29
CA GLY A 61 8.71 -11.04 10.33
C GLY A 61 9.80 -10.74 9.32
N TRP A 62 10.77 -9.94 9.72
CA TRP A 62 11.83 -9.48 8.83
C TRP A 62 12.69 -10.61 8.26
N ARG A 63 12.77 -11.75 8.94
CA ARG A 63 13.52 -12.89 8.41
C ARG A 63 13.01 -13.33 7.05
N ALA A 64 11.69 -13.33 6.86
CA ALA A 64 11.07 -13.66 5.58
C ALA A 64 11.00 -12.45 4.64
N VAL A 65 10.72 -11.27 5.18
CA VAL A 65 10.37 -10.09 4.39
C VAL A 65 11.60 -9.43 3.75
N LYS A 66 12.69 -9.23 4.50
CA LYS A 66 13.86 -8.52 3.96
C LYS A 66 14.46 -9.18 2.72
N PRO A 67 14.66 -10.52 2.68
CA PRO A 67 15.15 -11.15 1.45
C PRO A 67 14.21 -10.97 0.28
N PHE A 68 12.91 -11.05 0.54
CA PHE A 68 11.88 -10.87 -0.49
C PHE A 68 11.94 -9.45 -1.08
N LEU A 69 12.04 -8.44 -0.22
CA LEU A 69 12.09 -7.04 -0.68
C LEU A 69 13.30 -6.78 -1.58
N ARG A 70 14.43 -7.38 -1.24
CA ARG A 70 15.65 -7.26 -2.05
C ARG A 70 15.51 -7.97 -3.39
N GLU A 71 14.98 -9.20 -3.38
CA GLU A 71 14.80 -10.00 -4.58
C GLU A 71 13.85 -9.32 -5.57
N LYS A 72 12.76 -8.75 -5.07
CA LYS A 72 11.73 -8.12 -5.91
C LYS A 72 12.01 -6.64 -6.20
N ALA A 73 13.07 -6.08 -5.64
CA ALA A 73 13.44 -4.67 -5.81
C ALA A 73 12.28 -3.72 -5.44
N VAL A 74 11.63 -3.99 -4.31
CA VAL A 74 10.51 -3.17 -3.84
C VAL A 74 11.00 -1.76 -3.54
N ASN A 75 10.31 -0.76 -4.10
CA ASN A 75 10.71 0.64 -4.07
C ASN A 75 9.84 1.51 -3.17
N TYR A 76 9.02 0.92 -2.32
CA TYR A 76 8.16 1.64 -1.39
C TYR A 76 8.33 1.08 0.03
N PRO A 77 7.94 1.85 1.06
CA PRO A 77 8.09 1.39 2.45
C PRO A 77 7.25 0.15 2.72
N VAL A 78 7.83 -0.79 3.46
CA VAL A 78 7.14 -1.97 3.95
C VAL A 78 7.37 -2.04 5.46
N VAL A 79 6.29 -2.23 6.20
CA VAL A 79 6.31 -2.41 7.65
C VAL A 79 5.74 -3.77 8.00
N LEU A 80 6.03 -4.24 9.21
CA LEU A 80 5.40 -5.45 9.72
C LEU A 80 4.07 -5.08 10.35
N GLY A 81 3.02 -5.82 9.96
CA GLY A 81 1.70 -5.66 10.54
C GLY A 81 1.55 -6.52 11.78
N ASP A 82 0.64 -6.09 12.65
CA ASP A 82 0.25 -6.86 13.82
C ASP A 82 -1.29 -6.79 13.95
N GLY A 83 -1.83 -7.47 14.96
CA GLY A 83 -3.25 -7.47 15.19
C GLY A 83 -3.87 -6.09 15.36
N PRO A 84 -3.24 -5.16 16.14
CA PRO A 84 -3.76 -3.81 16.26
C PRO A 84 -3.82 -3.04 14.94
N VAL A 85 -2.78 -3.15 14.10
CA VAL A 85 -2.79 -2.49 12.78
C VAL A 85 -3.93 -3.02 11.92
N ALA A 86 -4.08 -4.34 11.85
CA ALA A 86 -5.16 -4.96 11.08
C ALA A 86 -6.53 -4.50 11.59
N ARG A 87 -6.70 -4.41 12.91
CA ARG A 87 -7.97 -3.99 13.50
C ARG A 87 -8.33 -2.53 13.17
N MET A 88 -7.34 -1.67 13.00
CA MET A 88 -7.58 -0.28 12.60
C MET A 88 -8.26 -0.19 11.24
N TYR A 89 -8.12 -1.21 10.41
CA TYR A 89 -8.72 -1.28 9.07
C TYR A 89 -9.83 -2.32 8.98
N GLY A 90 -10.55 -2.55 10.08
CA GLY A 90 -11.73 -3.41 10.11
C GLY A 90 -11.43 -4.90 10.21
N GLY A 91 -10.18 -5.24 10.54
CA GLY A 91 -9.73 -6.63 10.56
C GLY A 91 -9.35 -7.12 9.18
N VAL A 92 -8.14 -7.65 9.05
CA VAL A 92 -7.65 -8.19 7.78
C VAL A 92 -7.56 -9.70 7.92
N GLU A 93 -8.53 -10.41 7.33
CA GLU A 93 -8.63 -11.86 7.43
C GLU A 93 -8.13 -12.58 6.19
N SER A 94 -8.09 -11.87 5.06
CA SER A 94 -7.68 -12.43 3.77
C SER A 94 -6.59 -11.61 3.14
N LEU A 95 -5.68 -12.25 2.43
CA LEU A 95 -4.61 -11.57 1.71
C LEU A 95 -4.69 -11.91 0.21
N PRO A 96 -4.42 -10.94 -0.64
CA PRO A 96 -4.15 -9.53 -0.30
C PRO A 96 -5.41 -8.78 0.06
N THR A 97 -5.27 -7.76 0.89
CA THR A 97 -6.32 -6.75 1.12
C THR A 97 -5.68 -5.39 0.89
N THR A 98 -6.30 -4.59 0.05
CA THR A 98 -5.72 -3.31 -0.38
C THR A 98 -6.74 -2.21 -0.23
N PHE A 99 -6.31 -1.12 0.40
CA PHE A 99 -7.12 0.08 0.57
C PHE A 99 -6.54 1.20 -0.26
N LEU A 100 -7.41 1.97 -0.92
CA LEU A 100 -7.04 3.25 -1.49
C LEU A 100 -7.54 4.34 -0.57
N ILE A 101 -6.63 5.22 -0.16
CA ILE A 101 -6.88 6.28 0.82
C ILE A 101 -6.72 7.61 0.10
N ASP A 102 -7.71 8.49 0.22
CA ASP A 102 -7.67 9.79 -0.43
C ASP A 102 -6.72 10.76 0.30
N ARG A 103 -6.56 11.95 -0.25
CA ARG A 103 -5.63 12.94 0.30
C ARG A 103 -6.04 13.44 1.68
N GLU A 104 -7.27 13.21 2.08
CA GLU A 104 -7.78 13.62 3.39
C GLU A 104 -7.69 12.50 4.44
N GLY A 105 -7.14 11.35 4.04
CA GLY A 105 -6.97 10.20 4.92
C GLY A 105 -8.18 9.29 5.02
N ARG A 106 -9.16 9.45 4.13
CA ARG A 106 -10.36 8.62 4.13
C ARG A 106 -10.21 7.45 3.19
N ILE A 107 -10.79 6.31 3.55
CA ILE A 107 -10.79 5.12 2.70
C ILE A 107 -11.74 5.36 1.54
N ALA A 108 -11.20 5.36 0.33
CA ALA A 108 -11.97 5.58 -0.89
C ALA A 108 -12.37 4.26 -1.57
N ALA A 109 -11.58 3.20 -1.40
CA ALA A 109 -11.86 1.90 -1.98
C ALA A 109 -11.18 0.80 -1.17
N GLU A 110 -11.76 -0.40 -1.20
CA GLU A 110 -11.20 -1.60 -0.58
C GLU A 110 -11.29 -2.75 -1.57
N HIS A 111 -10.20 -3.50 -1.72
CA HIS A 111 -10.17 -4.71 -2.53
C HIS A 111 -9.68 -5.87 -1.68
N VAL A 112 -10.49 -6.92 -1.58
CA VAL A 112 -10.11 -8.16 -0.91
C VAL A 112 -9.84 -9.20 -2.00
N GLY A 113 -8.63 -9.76 -1.99
CA GLY A 113 -8.16 -10.65 -3.04
C GLY A 113 -7.56 -9.91 -4.22
N LEU A 114 -7.18 -10.68 -5.24
CA LEU A 114 -6.54 -10.12 -6.44
C LEU A 114 -7.52 -9.23 -7.20
N ALA A 115 -7.10 -8.01 -7.51
CA ALA A 115 -7.83 -7.13 -8.41
C ALA A 115 -6.97 -6.87 -9.66
N GLY A 116 -7.57 -6.30 -10.70
CA GLY A 116 -6.84 -6.03 -11.93
C GLY A 116 -5.98 -4.77 -11.83
N LYS A 117 -4.86 -4.78 -12.53
CA LYS A 117 -3.97 -3.61 -12.58
C LYS A 117 -4.70 -2.36 -13.05
N SER A 118 -5.50 -2.48 -14.12
CA SER A 118 -6.24 -1.34 -14.67
C SER A 118 -7.30 -0.81 -13.71
N THR A 119 -7.89 -1.67 -12.90
CA THR A 119 -8.85 -1.26 -11.87
C THR A 119 -8.17 -0.37 -10.83
N TYR A 120 -7.02 -0.79 -10.32
CA TYR A 120 -6.25 0.01 -9.38
C TYR A 120 -5.82 1.33 -10.00
N GLU A 121 -5.26 1.27 -11.20
CA GLU A 121 -4.73 2.46 -11.86
C GLU A 121 -5.82 3.49 -12.13
N GLY A 122 -6.99 3.04 -12.59
CA GLY A 122 -8.14 3.92 -12.81
C GLY A 122 -8.59 4.61 -11.53
N GLN A 123 -8.62 3.88 -10.42
CA GLN A 123 -9.01 4.44 -9.13
C GLN A 123 -7.96 5.43 -8.61
N ILE A 124 -6.67 5.11 -8.75
CA ILE A 124 -5.59 6.01 -8.37
C ILE A 124 -5.69 7.33 -9.13
N LEU A 125 -5.83 7.25 -10.46
CA LEU A 125 -5.95 8.44 -11.30
C LEU A 125 -7.19 9.24 -10.96
N GLY A 126 -8.31 8.56 -10.68
CA GLY A 126 -9.53 9.23 -10.27
C GLY A 126 -9.36 10.03 -9.00
N LEU A 127 -8.69 9.45 -8.00
CA LEU A 127 -8.44 10.13 -6.73
C LEU A 127 -7.44 11.29 -6.89
N LEU A 128 -6.40 11.11 -7.69
CA LEU A 128 -5.42 12.18 -7.94
C LEU A 128 -6.08 13.37 -8.64
N ASN A 129 -6.90 13.11 -9.64
CA ASN A 129 -7.55 14.16 -10.43
C ASN A 129 -8.69 14.83 -9.66
N SER A 130 -9.47 14.06 -8.91
CA SER A 130 -10.56 14.59 -8.09
C SER A 130 -10.06 15.55 -7.02
N ALA A 131 -8.97 15.16 -6.31
CA ALA A 131 -8.34 16.03 -5.32
C ALA A 131 -7.82 17.33 -5.95
N LYS A 132 -7.26 17.24 -7.16
CA LYS A 132 -6.78 18.41 -7.89
C LYS A 132 -7.94 19.34 -8.26
N GLN A 133 -9.08 18.78 -8.64
CA GLN A 133 -10.29 19.57 -8.94
C GLN A 133 -10.85 20.23 -7.70
N ALA A 134 -10.84 19.52 -6.57
CA ALA A 134 -11.35 20.04 -5.30
C ALA A 134 -10.52 21.23 -4.80
N ASP A 135 -9.24 21.27 -5.14
CA ASP A 135 -8.35 22.37 -4.76
C ASP A 135 -8.43 23.56 -5.72
N ALA A 136 -9.14 23.42 -6.83
CA ALA A 136 -9.32 24.52 -7.79
C ALA A 136 -10.25 25.57 -7.21
N PRO A 137 -9.91 26.86 -7.33
CA PRO A 137 -10.77 27.94 -6.84
C PRO A 137 -12.09 28.06 -7.58
#